data_a7c3db39608c3d8c13dfa86af9ae01f7
#
_entry.id   a7c3db39608c3d8c13dfa86af9ae01f7
#
_cell.length_a   1.000
_cell.length_b   1.000
_cell.length_c   1.000
_cell.angle_alpha   90.00
_cell.angle_beta   90.00
_cell.angle_gamma   90.00
#
_symmetry.space_group_name_H-M   'P 1'
#
loop_
_entity.id
_entity.type
_entity.pdbx_description
1 polymer ?
#
loop_
_entity_poly.entity_id
_entity_poly.type
_entity_poly.pdbx_seq_one_letter_code
_entity_poly.pdbx_strand_id
1 'polypeptide(L)'
;MKVFRKFRVEMKSGGLKEIFDCIDEPIWGAWEGLFGLANNEAIAITLSEKDEPSFWSDGVEVLEEERMLPTARPTSTDRPTKQGLYVFRSMHTVSQHVEEIVRLSEQAWQTFERDGNYVAEPVGLFEPEGPDHRCAMWLLTWYDGFESWQRSRSPHPDAKSAFIKRHALLTSTSAIATRLVKP
;
A
#
# COMPACT_ATOMS: atom_id res chain seq x y z
N MET A 1 -3.05 17.33 -10.19
CA MET A 1 -3.39 16.39 -9.09
C MET A 1 -2.16 15.51 -8.89
N LYS A 2 -1.70 15.28 -7.65
CA LYS A 2 -0.55 14.41 -7.42
C LYS A 2 -0.95 12.96 -7.62
N VAL A 3 -0.19 12.24 -8.42
CA VAL A 3 -0.35 10.81 -8.68
C VAL A 3 0.68 10.05 -7.86
N PHE A 4 0.25 8.99 -7.21
CA PHE A 4 1.13 8.05 -6.54
C PHE A 4 1.57 7.01 -7.55
N ARG A 5 2.88 6.81 -7.68
CA ARG A 5 3.44 5.75 -8.51
C ARG A 5 4.04 4.69 -7.61
N LYS A 6 3.48 3.49 -7.66
CA LYS A 6 4.00 2.33 -6.94
C LYS A 6 4.92 1.56 -7.86
N PHE A 7 6.13 1.32 -7.38
CA PHE A 7 7.13 0.50 -8.04
C PHE A 7 7.43 -0.73 -7.20
N ARG A 8 7.56 -1.89 -7.84
CA ARG A 8 8.32 -3.01 -7.32
C ARG A 8 9.66 -3.01 -8.01
N VAL A 9 10.72 -2.91 -7.24
CA VAL A 9 12.08 -2.79 -7.76
C VAL A 9 12.99 -3.87 -7.20
N GLU A 10 14.00 -4.25 -7.97
CA GLU A 10 15.09 -5.11 -7.56
C GLU A 10 16.38 -4.30 -7.52
N MET A 11 17.08 -4.33 -6.37
CA MET A 11 18.40 -3.74 -6.21
C MET A 11 19.46 -4.70 -6.77
N LYS A 12 20.10 -4.36 -7.88
CA LYS A 12 21.19 -5.15 -8.51
C LYS A 12 22.53 -4.92 -7.81
N SER A 13 22.70 -3.76 -7.20
CA SER A 13 23.88 -3.37 -6.45
C SER A 13 23.49 -2.44 -5.29
N GLY A 14 24.30 -2.39 -4.26
CA GLY A 14 24.03 -1.59 -3.08
C GLY A 14 23.01 -2.22 -2.13
N GLY A 15 22.65 -1.50 -1.08
CA GLY A 15 21.66 -1.90 -0.10
C GLY A 15 20.31 -1.21 -0.32
N LEU A 16 19.23 -1.79 0.23
CA LEU A 16 17.89 -1.18 0.12
C LEU A 16 17.79 0.24 0.68
N LYS A 17 18.72 0.65 1.54
CA LYS A 17 18.77 2.03 2.06
C LYS A 17 19.15 3.06 0.99
N GLU A 18 19.88 2.63 -0.04
CA GLU A 18 20.31 3.50 -1.14
C GLU A 18 19.17 3.81 -2.13
N ILE A 19 18.01 3.17 -1.97
CA ILE A 19 16.86 3.34 -2.86
C ILE A 19 16.43 4.81 -3.00
N PHE A 20 16.64 5.62 -1.95
CA PHE A 20 16.27 7.03 -1.97
C PHE A 20 17.15 7.89 -2.88
N ASP A 21 18.36 7.40 -3.21
CA ASP A 21 19.33 8.06 -4.10
C ASP A 21 19.24 7.52 -5.53
N CYS A 22 18.39 6.52 -5.76
CA CYS A 22 18.31 5.80 -7.04
C CYS A 22 17.23 6.30 -8.00
N ILE A 23 16.44 7.28 -7.61
CA ILE A 23 15.35 7.83 -8.42
C ILE A 23 15.36 9.35 -8.36
N ASP A 24 15.00 10.00 -9.46
CA ASP A 24 14.94 11.46 -9.61
C ASP A 24 13.65 12.10 -9.07
N GLU A 25 12.72 11.30 -8.56
CA GLU A 25 11.45 11.76 -7.98
C GLU A 25 11.43 11.66 -6.45
N PRO A 26 10.65 12.52 -5.77
CA PRO A 26 10.46 12.40 -4.33
C PRO A 26 9.80 11.08 -3.95
N ILE A 27 10.51 10.21 -3.23
CA ILE A 27 9.92 8.98 -2.67
C ILE A 27 9.01 9.38 -1.50
N TRP A 28 7.73 9.00 -1.58
CA TRP A 28 6.77 9.09 -0.47
C TRP A 28 7.06 8.06 0.62
N GLY A 29 7.46 6.85 0.20
CA GLY A 29 7.91 5.80 1.10
C GLY A 29 8.57 4.66 0.32
N ALA A 30 9.47 3.94 0.99
CA ALA A 30 10.10 2.73 0.48
C ALA A 30 10.02 1.62 1.55
N TRP A 31 9.75 0.41 1.14
CA TRP A 31 9.53 -0.73 2.04
C TRP A 31 10.28 -1.95 1.56
N GLU A 32 11.09 -2.52 2.46
CA GLU A 32 11.73 -3.82 2.27
C GLU A 32 10.79 -4.97 2.59
N GLY A 33 10.91 -6.09 1.88
CA GLY A 33 10.08 -7.27 2.10
C GLY A 33 10.42 -8.00 3.40
N LEU A 34 9.38 -8.39 4.14
CA LEU A 34 9.48 -9.39 5.22
C LEU A 34 8.95 -10.74 4.73
N PHE A 35 7.83 -10.72 3.99
CA PHE A 35 7.25 -11.87 3.31
C PHE A 35 6.61 -11.43 2.00
N GLY A 36 6.80 -12.22 0.93
CA GLY A 36 6.19 -12.00 -0.38
C GLY A 36 7.02 -11.20 -1.38
N LEU A 37 8.23 -10.80 -1.00
CA LEU A 37 9.25 -10.22 -1.89
C LEU A 37 10.58 -10.97 -1.71
N ALA A 38 11.45 -10.91 -2.73
CA ALA A 38 12.83 -11.36 -2.59
C ALA A 38 13.63 -10.40 -1.67
N ASN A 39 14.76 -10.87 -1.14
CA ASN A 39 15.57 -10.11 -0.17
C ASN A 39 16.17 -8.81 -0.74
N ASN A 40 16.34 -8.74 -2.06
CA ASN A 40 16.85 -7.57 -2.78
C ASN A 40 15.73 -6.77 -3.45
N GLU A 41 14.47 -7.13 -3.22
CA GLU A 41 13.31 -6.38 -3.72
C GLU A 41 12.75 -5.42 -2.69
N ALA A 42 12.20 -4.32 -3.20
CA ALA A 42 11.47 -3.33 -2.41
C ALA A 42 10.21 -2.87 -3.14
N ILE A 43 9.26 -2.33 -2.37
CA ILE A 43 8.20 -1.49 -2.89
C ILE A 43 8.58 -0.04 -2.62
N ALA A 44 8.59 0.79 -3.64
CA ALA A 44 8.74 2.23 -3.52
C ALA A 44 7.46 2.91 -4.01
N ILE A 45 7.07 3.99 -3.34
CA ILE A 45 5.98 4.85 -3.81
C ILE A 45 6.54 6.26 -3.95
N THR A 46 6.39 6.85 -5.12
CA THR A 46 6.75 8.24 -5.40
C THR A 46 5.51 9.11 -5.54
N LEU A 47 5.72 10.42 -5.48
CA LEU A 47 4.71 11.44 -5.74
C LEU A 47 5.11 12.21 -6.98
N SER A 48 4.38 12.05 -8.06
CA SER A 48 4.62 12.75 -9.30
C SER A 48 3.48 13.71 -9.65
N GLU A 49 3.82 14.86 -10.21
CA GLU A 49 2.89 15.78 -10.88
C GLU A 49 2.99 15.64 -12.41
N LYS A 50 3.95 14.84 -12.89
CA LYS A 50 4.30 14.70 -14.29
C LYS A 50 3.81 13.38 -14.87
N ASP A 51 3.47 13.40 -16.15
CA ASP A 51 3.17 12.20 -16.93
C ASP A 51 4.44 11.53 -17.48
N GLU A 52 5.62 12.13 -17.24
CA GLU A 52 6.89 11.59 -17.71
C GLU A 52 7.31 10.34 -16.94
N PRO A 53 8.00 9.39 -17.58
CA PRO A 53 8.55 8.22 -16.90
C PRO A 53 9.54 8.64 -15.81
N SER A 54 9.54 7.91 -14.69
CA SER A 54 10.58 8.06 -13.66
C SER A 54 11.87 7.41 -14.13
N PHE A 55 13.01 8.06 -13.85
CA PHE A 55 14.33 7.52 -14.15
C PHE A 55 14.94 6.91 -12.90
N TRP A 56 15.18 5.61 -12.96
CA TRP A 56 15.92 4.86 -11.96
C TRP A 56 17.38 4.71 -12.39
N SER A 57 18.29 4.72 -11.43
CA SER A 57 19.71 4.48 -11.70
C SER A 57 19.97 3.05 -12.20
N ASP A 58 21.10 2.83 -12.88
CA ASP A 58 21.49 1.52 -13.44
C ASP A 58 21.58 0.38 -12.41
N GLY A 59 21.69 0.73 -11.11
CA GLY A 59 21.71 -0.22 -10.00
C GLY A 59 20.34 -0.77 -9.61
N VAL A 60 19.27 -0.33 -10.26
CA VAL A 60 17.89 -0.71 -9.93
C VAL A 60 17.18 -1.25 -11.18
N GLU A 61 16.52 -2.39 -11.04
CA GLU A 61 15.59 -2.90 -12.05
C GLU A 61 14.15 -2.68 -11.59
N VAL A 62 13.36 -2.01 -12.43
CA VAL A 62 11.92 -1.86 -12.20
C VAL A 62 11.23 -3.12 -12.71
N LEU A 63 10.64 -3.88 -11.79
CA LEU A 63 9.89 -5.10 -12.10
C LEU A 63 8.42 -4.81 -12.42
N GLU A 64 7.83 -3.83 -11.70
CA GLU A 64 6.44 -3.42 -11.87
C GLU A 64 6.31 -1.92 -11.60
N GLU A 65 5.48 -1.24 -12.37
CA GLU A 65 5.07 0.14 -12.15
C GLU A 65 3.55 0.24 -12.24
N GLU A 66 2.94 0.91 -11.27
CA GLU A 66 1.50 1.18 -11.25
C GLU A 66 1.24 2.63 -10.85
N ARG A 67 0.41 3.31 -11.61
CA ARG A 67 -0.07 4.67 -11.31
C ARG A 67 -1.37 4.56 -10.51
N MET A 68 -1.43 5.29 -9.40
CA MET A 68 -2.52 5.16 -8.42
C MET A 68 -3.04 6.52 -8.00
N LEU A 69 -4.34 6.56 -7.77
CA LEU A 69 -5.03 7.71 -7.18
C LEU A 69 -5.45 7.36 -5.74
N PRO A 70 -5.21 8.24 -4.76
CA PRO A 70 -5.70 8.03 -3.42
C PRO A 70 -7.23 8.16 -3.40
N THR A 71 -7.88 7.29 -2.63
CA THR A 71 -9.32 7.36 -2.38
C THR A 71 -9.59 8.00 -1.01
N ALA A 72 -10.07 7.23 -0.02
CA ALA A 72 -10.30 7.74 1.33
C ALA A 72 -9.02 8.17 2.07
N ARG A 73 -7.88 7.55 1.74
CA ARG A 73 -6.54 7.84 2.32
C ARG A 73 -5.45 7.58 1.29
N PRO A 74 -4.27 8.24 1.43
CA PRO A 74 -3.93 9.26 2.42
C PRO A 74 -4.67 10.59 2.17
N THR A 75 -4.94 11.33 3.25
CA THR A 75 -5.55 12.67 3.18
C THR A 75 -4.50 13.78 3.03
N SER A 76 -3.22 13.46 3.18
CA SER A 76 -2.09 14.35 2.95
C SER A 76 -0.99 13.63 2.15
N THR A 77 0.00 14.38 1.70
CA THR A 77 1.19 13.85 1.01
C THR A 77 2.37 13.66 1.95
N ASP A 78 2.14 13.72 3.26
CA ASP A 78 3.18 13.50 4.26
C ASP A 78 3.70 12.06 4.21
N ARG A 79 5.00 11.91 4.34
CA ARG A 79 5.65 10.60 4.30
C ARG A 79 5.27 9.76 5.52
N PRO A 80 5.02 8.46 5.36
CA PRO A 80 4.95 7.54 6.49
C PRO A 80 6.27 7.53 7.26
N THR A 81 6.22 7.64 8.59
CA THR A 81 7.42 7.67 9.44
C THR A 81 7.42 6.62 10.54
N LYS A 82 6.26 6.00 10.79
CA LYS A 82 6.10 5.02 11.85
C LYS A 82 6.90 3.76 11.54
N GLN A 83 7.67 3.28 12.52
CA GLN A 83 8.30 1.97 12.42
C GLN A 83 7.28 0.89 12.80
N GLY A 84 7.41 -0.30 12.22
CA GLY A 84 6.50 -1.41 12.45
C GLY A 84 6.30 -2.23 11.19
N LEU A 85 5.21 -2.97 11.17
CA LEU A 85 4.80 -3.80 10.05
C LEU A 85 3.89 -3.00 9.12
N TYR A 86 4.25 -2.97 7.84
CA TYR A 86 3.36 -2.47 6.78
C TYR A 86 2.88 -3.63 5.92
N VAL A 87 1.59 -3.68 5.69
CA VAL A 87 0.98 -4.71 4.83
C VAL A 87 0.38 -4.06 3.60
N PHE A 88 0.97 -4.35 2.45
CA PHE A 88 0.40 -4.05 1.15
C PHE A 88 -0.58 -5.15 0.77
N ARG A 89 -1.82 -4.80 0.58
CA ARG A 89 -2.86 -5.74 0.13
C ARG A 89 -3.35 -5.33 -1.24
N SER A 90 -3.15 -6.20 -2.23
CA SER A 90 -3.83 -6.06 -3.51
C SER A 90 -5.28 -6.54 -3.38
N MET A 91 -6.19 -5.84 -4.01
CA MET A 91 -7.62 -6.15 -4.06
C MET A 91 -8.08 -6.05 -5.50
N HIS A 92 -8.23 -7.20 -6.17
CA HIS A 92 -8.72 -7.24 -7.54
C HIS A 92 -10.25 -7.23 -7.54
N THR A 93 -10.82 -6.37 -8.37
CA THR A 93 -12.26 -6.16 -8.48
C THR A 93 -12.63 -5.67 -9.88
N VAL A 94 -13.86 -5.25 -10.05
CA VAL A 94 -14.32 -4.50 -11.24
C VAL A 94 -14.57 -3.04 -10.86
N SER A 95 -14.32 -2.12 -11.78
CA SER A 95 -14.35 -0.67 -11.50
C SER A 95 -15.66 -0.18 -10.89
N GLN A 96 -16.80 -0.78 -11.23
CA GLN A 96 -18.09 -0.44 -10.62
C GLN A 96 -18.19 -0.70 -9.11
N HIS A 97 -17.31 -1.51 -8.53
CA HIS A 97 -17.29 -1.82 -7.10
C HIS A 97 -16.35 -0.93 -6.29
N VAL A 98 -15.51 -0.12 -6.92
CA VAL A 98 -14.48 0.69 -6.26
C VAL A 98 -15.09 1.60 -5.20
N GLU A 99 -16.12 2.37 -5.55
CA GLU A 99 -16.78 3.29 -4.63
C GLU A 99 -17.34 2.57 -3.39
N GLU A 100 -17.98 1.42 -3.59
CA GLU A 100 -18.51 0.63 -2.48
C GLU A 100 -17.41 0.00 -1.62
N ILE A 101 -16.28 -0.42 -2.22
CA ILE A 101 -15.11 -0.91 -1.49
C ILE A 101 -14.52 0.20 -0.62
N VAL A 102 -14.42 1.43 -1.14
CA VAL A 102 -13.97 2.60 -0.38
C VAL A 102 -14.90 2.86 0.79
N ARG A 103 -16.20 2.96 0.55
CA ARG A 103 -17.21 3.21 1.57
C ARG A 103 -17.19 2.15 2.70
N LEU A 104 -17.12 0.86 2.34
CA LEU A 104 -17.04 -0.24 3.30
C LEU A 104 -15.72 -0.24 4.08
N SER A 105 -14.63 0.22 3.47
CA SER A 105 -13.34 0.37 4.14
C SER A 105 -13.41 1.48 5.20
N GLU A 106 -13.92 2.66 4.86
CA GLU A 106 -14.12 3.76 5.79
C GLU A 106 -15.04 3.37 6.95
N GLN A 107 -16.14 2.68 6.66
CA GLN A 107 -17.05 2.15 7.69
C GLN A 107 -16.31 1.20 8.66
N ALA A 108 -15.52 0.27 8.13
CA ALA A 108 -14.77 -0.68 8.95
C ALA A 108 -13.73 0.02 9.84
N TRP A 109 -13.03 1.03 9.31
CA TRP A 109 -11.96 1.72 10.03
C TRP A 109 -12.44 2.47 11.26
N GLN A 110 -13.71 2.89 11.34
CA GLN A 110 -14.28 3.57 12.50
C GLN A 110 -14.12 2.77 13.80
N THR A 111 -14.24 1.45 13.74
CA THR A 111 -14.05 0.55 14.89
C THR A 111 -12.72 -0.18 14.83
N PHE A 112 -12.19 -0.47 13.64
CA PHE A 112 -10.93 -1.17 13.46
C PHE A 112 -9.74 -0.43 14.08
N GLU A 113 -9.63 0.87 13.90
CA GLU A 113 -8.54 1.68 14.45
C GLU A 113 -8.68 1.96 15.97
N ARG A 114 -9.85 1.74 16.54
CA ARG A 114 -10.15 1.97 17.95
C ARG A 114 -10.25 0.68 18.76
N ASP A 115 -9.96 -0.46 18.14
CA ASP A 115 -9.96 -1.74 18.82
C ASP A 115 -8.80 -1.78 19.83
N GLY A 116 -9.11 -1.97 21.12
CA GLY A 116 -8.10 -1.96 22.18
C GLY A 116 -7.20 -3.21 22.21
N ASN A 117 -7.45 -4.20 21.35
CA ASN A 117 -6.70 -5.46 21.34
C ASN A 117 -5.46 -5.43 20.42
N TYR A 118 -5.36 -4.42 19.55
CA TYR A 118 -4.24 -4.25 18.62
C TYR A 118 -4.09 -2.79 18.22
N VAL A 119 -2.93 -2.46 17.63
CA VAL A 119 -2.66 -1.13 17.09
C VAL A 119 -2.52 -1.24 15.57
N ALA A 120 -3.39 -0.59 14.84
CA ALA A 120 -3.41 -0.60 13.38
C ALA A 120 -3.89 0.75 12.82
N GLU A 121 -3.34 1.13 11.66
CA GLU A 121 -3.71 2.34 10.94
C GLU A 121 -3.71 2.08 9.44
N PRO A 122 -4.87 2.17 8.75
CA PRO A 122 -4.90 2.23 7.29
C PRO A 122 -4.22 3.51 6.82
N VAL A 123 -3.09 3.37 6.13
CA VAL A 123 -2.24 4.47 5.66
C VAL A 123 -2.70 4.98 4.31
N GLY A 124 -3.12 4.07 3.43
CA GLY A 124 -3.58 4.43 2.09
C GLY A 124 -4.50 3.37 1.50
N LEU A 125 -5.48 3.83 0.74
CA LEU A 125 -6.32 3.02 -0.13
C LEU A 125 -6.32 3.70 -1.49
N PHE A 126 -5.82 3.01 -2.49
CA PHE A 126 -5.57 3.54 -3.81
C PHE A 126 -6.34 2.75 -4.85
N GLU A 127 -6.84 3.46 -5.85
CA GLU A 127 -7.35 2.89 -7.09
C GLU A 127 -6.35 3.11 -8.23
N PRO A 128 -6.32 2.29 -9.29
CA PRO A 128 -5.47 2.54 -10.44
C PRO A 128 -5.92 3.80 -11.17
N GLU A 129 -4.96 4.56 -11.72
CA GLU A 129 -5.26 5.66 -12.61
C GLU A 129 -5.69 5.11 -13.99
N GLY A 130 -6.85 5.53 -14.46
CA GLY A 130 -7.35 5.22 -15.81
C GLY A 130 -8.59 4.32 -15.84
N PRO A 131 -9.21 4.18 -17.01
CA PRO A 131 -10.50 3.52 -17.18
C PRO A 131 -10.37 2.02 -17.40
N ASP A 132 -9.74 1.26 -16.52
CA ASP A 132 -9.70 -0.19 -16.66
C ASP A 132 -10.96 -0.82 -16.05
N HIS A 133 -11.58 -1.77 -16.78
CA HIS A 133 -12.73 -2.54 -16.28
C HIS A 133 -12.33 -3.54 -15.17
N ARG A 134 -11.07 -3.95 -15.13
CA ARG A 134 -10.48 -4.77 -14.07
C ARG A 134 -9.51 -3.91 -13.27
N CYS A 135 -9.87 -3.69 -12.03
CA CYS A 135 -9.17 -2.79 -11.14
C CYS A 135 -8.38 -3.58 -10.09
N ALA A 136 -7.10 -3.26 -9.95
CA ALA A 136 -6.27 -3.69 -8.83
C ALA A 136 -6.12 -2.52 -7.86
N MET A 137 -6.93 -2.49 -6.82
CA MET A 137 -6.77 -1.53 -5.72
C MET A 137 -5.66 -1.97 -4.78
N TRP A 138 -5.01 -0.99 -4.13
CA TRP A 138 -4.00 -1.24 -3.11
C TRP A 138 -4.40 -0.63 -1.78
N LEU A 139 -4.41 -1.46 -0.74
CA LEU A 139 -4.58 -1.04 0.65
C LEU A 139 -3.24 -1.19 1.37
N LEU A 140 -2.72 -0.08 1.90
CA LEU A 140 -1.55 -0.05 2.77
C LEU A 140 -2.03 0.14 4.21
N THR A 141 -1.71 -0.81 5.08
CA THR A 141 -2.03 -0.75 6.51
C THR A 141 -0.75 -0.89 7.33
N TRP A 142 -0.57 0.01 8.28
CA TRP A 142 0.48 -0.07 9.28
C TRP A 142 -0.03 -0.77 10.55
N TYR A 143 0.86 -1.52 11.19
CA TYR A 143 0.70 -2.12 12.51
C TYR A 143 1.96 -1.86 13.33
N ASP A 144 1.85 -1.77 14.65
CA ASP A 144 3.02 -1.65 15.51
C ASP A 144 3.90 -2.91 15.53
N GLY A 145 3.37 -4.06 15.08
CA GLY A 145 4.10 -5.31 14.90
C GLY A 145 3.23 -6.47 14.43
N PHE A 146 3.84 -7.64 14.29
CA PHE A 146 3.15 -8.86 13.86
C PHE A 146 2.04 -9.30 14.82
N GLU A 147 2.18 -9.05 16.12
CA GLU A 147 1.16 -9.41 17.10
C GLU A 147 -0.13 -8.64 16.87
N SER A 148 -0.06 -7.32 16.66
CA SER A 148 -1.22 -6.51 16.31
C SER A 148 -1.85 -6.96 14.99
N TRP A 149 -1.03 -7.26 13.97
CA TRP A 149 -1.54 -7.80 12.71
C TRP A 149 -2.29 -9.12 12.93
N GLN A 150 -1.74 -10.04 13.73
CA GLN A 150 -2.39 -11.32 14.03
C GLN A 150 -3.71 -11.12 14.78
N ARG A 151 -3.73 -10.28 15.80
CA ARG A 151 -4.95 -9.96 16.58
C ARG A 151 -6.01 -9.28 15.73
N SER A 152 -5.62 -8.43 14.79
CA SER A 152 -6.52 -7.74 13.87
C SER A 152 -7.29 -8.67 12.90
N ARG A 153 -6.92 -9.97 12.85
CA ARG A 153 -7.69 -10.99 12.10
C ARG A 153 -9.03 -11.33 12.75
N SER A 154 -9.21 -10.91 14.02
CA SER A 154 -10.49 -11.01 14.75
C SER A 154 -10.90 -9.62 15.25
N PRO A 155 -11.24 -8.70 14.34
CA PRO A 155 -11.55 -7.31 14.68
C PRO A 155 -12.95 -7.21 15.33
N HIS A 156 -13.28 -6.01 15.83
CA HIS A 156 -14.62 -5.67 16.30
C HIS A 156 -15.72 -6.16 15.33
N PRO A 157 -16.87 -6.65 15.82
CA PRO A 157 -17.94 -7.19 14.97
C PRO A 157 -18.38 -6.27 13.83
N ASP A 158 -18.44 -4.96 14.06
CA ASP A 158 -18.85 -3.98 13.04
C ASP A 158 -17.82 -3.90 11.91
N ALA A 159 -16.53 -3.80 12.25
CA ALA A 159 -15.44 -3.83 11.27
C ALA A 159 -15.44 -5.16 10.50
N LYS A 160 -15.63 -6.28 11.21
CA LYS A 160 -15.71 -7.61 10.61
C LYS A 160 -16.83 -7.71 9.57
N SER A 161 -18.02 -7.19 9.92
CA SER A 161 -19.17 -7.18 9.01
C SER A 161 -18.86 -6.42 7.72
N ALA A 162 -18.29 -5.21 7.82
CA ALA A 162 -17.91 -4.40 6.67
C ALA A 162 -16.79 -5.07 5.83
N PHE A 163 -15.79 -5.69 6.47
CA PHE A 163 -14.74 -6.43 5.77
C PHE A 163 -15.27 -7.66 5.02
N ILE A 164 -16.25 -8.38 5.56
CA ILE A 164 -16.88 -9.50 4.87
C ILE A 164 -17.62 -9.01 3.61
N LYS A 165 -18.41 -7.93 3.74
CA LYS A 165 -19.11 -7.32 2.59
C LYS A 165 -18.13 -6.85 1.52
N ARG A 166 -17.04 -6.16 1.93
CA ARG A 166 -15.99 -5.73 1.02
C ARG A 166 -15.31 -6.91 0.31
N HIS A 167 -15.01 -7.98 1.06
CA HIS A 167 -14.37 -9.17 0.49
C HIS A 167 -15.24 -9.84 -0.58
N ALA A 168 -16.56 -9.82 -0.44
CA ALA A 168 -17.50 -10.37 -1.42
C ALA A 168 -17.49 -9.62 -2.77
N LEU A 169 -16.95 -8.39 -2.82
CA LEU A 169 -16.79 -7.59 -4.04
C LEU A 169 -15.47 -7.87 -4.77
N LEU A 170 -14.57 -8.65 -4.17
CA LEU A 170 -13.25 -8.94 -4.72
C LEU A 170 -13.25 -10.26 -5.49
N THR A 171 -12.53 -10.28 -6.61
CA THR A 171 -12.25 -11.51 -7.36
C THR A 171 -11.02 -12.24 -6.81
N SER A 172 -10.04 -11.50 -6.32
CA SER A 172 -8.88 -12.05 -5.61
C SER A 172 -8.24 -11.00 -4.71
N THR A 173 -7.42 -11.46 -3.76
CA THR A 173 -6.64 -10.60 -2.88
C THR A 173 -5.38 -11.31 -2.44
N SER A 174 -4.28 -10.57 -2.35
CA SER A 174 -3.01 -11.05 -1.78
C SER A 174 -2.43 -10.01 -0.83
N ALA A 175 -1.43 -10.39 -0.04
CA ALA A 175 -0.79 -9.49 0.89
C ALA A 175 0.73 -9.68 0.88
N ILE A 176 1.45 -8.58 0.94
CA ILE A 176 2.89 -8.50 1.09
C ILE A 176 3.18 -7.83 2.43
N ALA A 177 3.95 -8.49 3.28
CA ALA A 177 4.38 -7.94 4.56
C ALA A 177 5.74 -7.26 4.39
N THR A 178 5.85 -6.02 4.85
CA THR A 178 7.01 -5.17 4.62
C THR A 178 7.37 -4.35 5.86
N ARG A 179 8.54 -3.75 5.82
CA ARG A 179 9.02 -2.79 6.82
C ARG A 179 9.50 -1.53 6.12
N LEU A 180 9.18 -0.37 6.71
CA LEU A 180 9.59 0.93 6.17
C LEU A 180 11.12 1.07 6.23
N VAL A 181 11.71 1.37 5.07
CA VAL A 181 13.14 1.71 4.94
C VAL A 181 13.31 3.16 5.42
N LYS A 182 14.29 3.39 6.28
CA LYS A 182 14.66 4.75 6.73
C LYS A 182 15.60 5.39 5.70
N PRO A 183 15.33 6.64 5.28
CA PRO A 183 16.27 7.41 4.48
C PRO A 183 17.58 7.70 5.24
#